data_c2032b2e7cc25978b339e6dc7ff71d34
#
_entry.id   c2032b2e7cc25978b339e6dc7ff71d34
#
_cell.length_a   1.000
_cell.length_b   1.000
_cell.length_c   1.000
_cell.angle_alpha   90.00
_cell.angle_beta   90.00
_cell.angle_gamma   90.00
#
_symmetry.space_group_name_H-M   'P 1'
#
loop_
_entity.id
_entity.type
_entity.pdbx_description
1 polymer ?
#
loop_
_entity_poly.entity_id
_entity_poly.type
_entity_poly.pdbx_seq_one_letter_code
_entity_poly.pdbx_strand_id
1 'polypeptide(L)'
;MDSIWKKRKQQLQDFRRYLNKDNKVKKQEVPDGLYQACPNCNSTIRTLDLKNHLQVCPQCGHHLFIDAYARLDALFDHGKYKEYYTSMKSGNPLGFPGYEEKLEKYEYKTGLHDGVVVAGGRINHMRTIVVVMDHRFMMASMGSVAGEKITRAIEMAT
;
A
#
# COMPACT_ATOMS: atom_id res chain seq x y z
N MET A 1 -13.68 47.92 50.00
CA MET A 1 -13.81 46.45 49.79
C MET A 1 -13.60 45.99 48.36
N ASP A 2 -13.52 46.86 47.36
CA ASP A 2 -13.34 46.51 45.93
C ASP A 2 -11.96 46.00 45.49
N SER A 3 -10.92 46.22 46.31
CA SER A 3 -9.54 45.88 45.91
C SER A 3 -9.25 44.35 45.92
N ILE A 4 -9.85 43.59 46.82
CA ILE A 4 -9.59 42.16 47.00
C ILE A 4 -10.22 41.35 45.86
N TRP A 5 -11.41 41.72 45.43
CA TRP A 5 -12.12 41.08 44.32
C TRP A 5 -11.43 41.33 42.98
N LYS A 6 -10.88 42.51 42.76
CA LYS A 6 -10.11 42.82 41.54
C LYS A 6 -8.82 42.00 41.47
N LYS A 7 -8.07 41.90 42.59
CA LYS A 7 -6.86 41.05 42.66
C LYS A 7 -7.16 39.57 42.37
N ARG A 8 -8.24 39.04 42.96
CA ARG A 8 -8.63 37.64 42.76
C ARG A 8 -9.06 37.36 41.31
N LYS A 9 -9.77 38.31 40.71
CA LYS A 9 -10.17 38.19 39.28
C LYS A 9 -8.94 38.24 38.35
N GLN A 10 -7.97 39.06 38.66
CA GLN A 10 -6.72 39.13 37.91
C GLN A 10 -5.90 37.83 38.02
N GLN A 11 -5.75 37.27 39.21
CA GLN A 11 -5.08 35.99 39.42
C GLN A 11 -5.74 34.85 38.67
N LEU A 12 -7.08 34.79 38.63
CA LEU A 12 -7.82 33.83 37.87
C LEU A 12 -7.64 33.99 36.36
N GLN A 13 -7.53 35.22 35.86
CA GLN A 13 -7.26 35.50 34.45
C GLN A 13 -5.85 35.08 34.04
N ASP A 14 -4.86 35.37 34.89
CA ASP A 14 -3.47 35.01 34.66
C ASP A 14 -3.27 33.48 34.71
N PHE A 15 -3.94 32.79 35.63
CA PHE A 15 -3.95 31.34 35.70
C PHE A 15 -4.62 30.70 34.44
N ARG A 16 -5.72 31.27 33.96
CA ARG A 16 -6.33 30.84 32.69
C ARG A 16 -5.42 31.10 31.49
N ARG A 17 -4.69 32.20 31.46
CA ARG A 17 -3.67 32.47 30.41
C ARG A 17 -2.54 31.45 30.45
N TYR A 18 -2.07 31.09 31.64
CA TYR A 18 -1.03 30.08 31.83
C TYR A 18 -1.51 28.72 31.32
N LEU A 19 -2.68 28.26 31.72
CA LEU A 19 -3.26 26.98 31.24
C LEU A 19 -3.52 26.95 29.73
N ASN A 20 -3.89 28.09 29.14
CA ASN A 20 -4.09 28.18 27.69
C ASN A 20 -2.78 28.30 26.89
N LYS A 21 -1.67 28.68 27.53
CA LYS A 21 -0.37 28.79 26.88
C LYS A 21 0.29 27.43 26.69
N ASP A 22 0.07 26.51 27.62
CA ASP A 22 0.59 25.14 27.56
C ASP A 22 -0.23 24.18 26.64
N ASN A 23 -1.46 24.56 26.29
CA ASN A 23 -2.33 23.75 25.44
C ASN A 23 -2.15 23.96 23.93
N LYS A 24 -1.13 24.68 23.48
CA LYS A 24 -0.65 24.59 22.11
C LYS A 24 0.34 23.43 21.96
N VAL A 25 -0.07 22.23 22.35
CA VAL A 25 0.54 21.01 21.81
C VAL A 25 0.37 21.13 20.29
N LYS A 26 1.47 21.41 19.58
CA LYS A 26 1.50 21.30 18.13
C LYS A 26 0.99 19.90 17.86
N LYS A 27 -0.23 19.76 17.29
CA LYS A 27 -0.66 18.48 16.73
C LYS A 27 0.45 18.08 15.78
N GLN A 28 1.24 17.08 16.15
CA GLN A 28 2.15 16.46 15.22
C GLN A 28 1.23 15.86 14.15
N GLU A 29 1.28 16.41 12.95
CA GLU A 29 0.62 15.82 11.81
C GLU A 29 1.25 14.45 11.61
N VAL A 30 0.45 13.42 11.83
CA VAL A 30 0.86 12.05 11.59
C VAL A 30 0.97 11.91 10.07
N PRO A 31 2.13 11.53 9.51
CA PRO A 31 2.26 11.34 8.08
C PRO A 31 1.19 10.38 7.56
N ASP A 32 0.61 10.70 6.41
CA ASP A 32 -0.39 9.85 5.76
C ASP A 32 0.18 8.45 5.50
N GLY A 33 -0.67 7.44 5.68
CA GLY A 33 -0.31 6.05 5.39
C GLY A 33 0.37 5.28 6.55
N LEU A 34 0.63 5.90 7.72
CA LEU A 34 1.16 5.17 8.88
C LEU A 34 0.13 4.23 9.51
N TYR A 35 -1.15 4.53 9.39
CA TYR A 35 -2.24 3.75 9.94
C TYR A 35 -3.29 3.47 8.88
N GLN A 36 -3.91 2.30 8.96
CA GLN A 36 -5.01 1.87 8.11
C GLN A 36 -6.14 1.30 8.97
N ALA A 37 -7.39 1.63 8.63
CA ALA A 37 -8.55 1.03 9.26
C ALA A 37 -8.87 -0.32 8.60
N CYS A 38 -9.15 -1.33 9.40
CA CYS A 38 -9.64 -2.61 8.89
C CYS A 38 -11.08 -2.45 8.38
N PRO A 39 -11.41 -2.85 7.15
CA PRO A 39 -12.76 -2.69 6.61
C PRO A 39 -13.80 -3.58 7.29
N ASN A 40 -13.37 -4.62 7.99
CA ASN A 40 -14.29 -5.56 8.68
C ASN A 40 -14.57 -5.17 10.14
N CYS A 41 -13.54 -4.86 10.92
CA CYS A 41 -13.71 -4.58 12.35
C CYS A 41 -13.47 -3.10 12.73
N ASN A 42 -13.16 -2.24 11.77
CA ASN A 42 -12.84 -0.81 11.92
C ASN A 42 -11.70 -0.49 12.91
N SER A 43 -10.94 -1.48 13.34
CA SER A 43 -9.75 -1.25 14.16
C SER A 43 -8.67 -0.50 13.36
N THR A 44 -8.03 0.48 14.00
CA THR A 44 -6.90 1.21 13.41
C THR A 44 -5.63 0.40 13.65
N ILE A 45 -4.92 0.05 12.58
CA ILE A 45 -3.75 -0.82 12.59
C ILE A 45 -2.58 -0.06 11.95
N ARG A 46 -1.39 -0.19 12.50
CA ARG A 46 -0.19 0.37 11.84
C ARG A 46 0.07 -0.37 10.53
N THR A 47 0.37 0.37 9.48
CA THR A 47 0.69 -0.20 8.16
C THR A 47 1.87 -1.18 8.21
N LEU A 48 2.85 -0.92 9.10
CA LEU A 48 3.98 -1.82 9.32
C LEU A 48 3.53 -3.16 9.91
N ASP A 49 2.59 -3.16 10.86
CA ASP A 49 2.07 -4.39 11.45
C ASP A 49 1.30 -5.21 10.42
N LEU A 50 0.51 -4.57 9.55
CA LEU A 50 -0.16 -5.23 8.44
C LEU A 50 0.83 -5.88 7.46
N LYS A 51 1.92 -5.18 7.12
CA LYS A 51 2.97 -5.75 6.26
C LYS A 51 3.60 -6.98 6.90
N ASN A 52 3.94 -6.93 8.18
CA ASN A 52 4.54 -8.04 8.92
C ASN A 52 3.59 -9.24 9.05
N HIS A 53 2.27 -9.00 9.04
CA HIS A 53 1.23 -10.02 9.08
C HIS A 53 0.64 -10.36 7.70
N LEU A 54 1.38 -10.11 6.60
CA LEU A 54 0.95 -10.42 5.23
C LEU A 54 -0.43 -9.86 4.88
N GLN A 55 -0.71 -8.63 5.31
CA GLN A 55 -1.98 -7.93 5.12
C GLN A 55 -3.18 -8.64 5.78
N VAL A 56 -2.95 -9.38 6.85
CA VAL A 56 -4.03 -9.96 7.67
C VAL A 56 -4.24 -9.09 8.90
N CYS A 57 -5.49 -8.73 9.18
CA CYS A 57 -5.85 -7.95 10.35
C CYS A 57 -5.56 -8.75 11.64
N PRO A 58 -4.70 -8.26 12.55
CA PRO A 58 -4.37 -8.97 13.78
C PRO A 58 -5.53 -9.06 14.78
N GLN A 59 -6.58 -8.22 14.60
CA GLN A 59 -7.72 -8.18 15.52
C GLN A 59 -8.84 -9.16 15.13
N CYS A 60 -9.14 -9.29 13.83
CA CYS A 60 -10.29 -10.08 13.37
C CYS A 60 -9.93 -11.14 12.32
N GLY A 61 -8.66 -11.25 11.90
CA GLY A 61 -8.24 -12.20 10.87
C GLY A 61 -8.71 -11.86 9.46
N HIS A 62 -9.28 -10.69 9.23
CA HIS A 62 -9.70 -10.26 7.88
C HIS A 62 -8.49 -10.08 6.97
N HIS A 63 -8.52 -10.67 5.77
CA HIS A 63 -7.48 -10.54 4.75
C HIS A 63 -7.71 -9.27 3.93
N LEU A 64 -6.75 -8.36 3.97
CA LEU A 64 -6.70 -7.19 3.10
C LEU A 64 -5.98 -7.54 1.80
N PHE A 65 -6.07 -6.63 0.82
CA PHE A 65 -5.33 -6.80 -0.43
C PHE A 65 -3.83 -6.68 -0.21
N ILE A 66 -3.07 -7.62 -0.80
CA ILE A 66 -1.62 -7.60 -0.85
C ILE A 66 -1.18 -7.31 -2.30
N ASP A 67 -0.24 -6.39 -2.48
CA ASP A 67 0.31 -6.10 -3.80
C ASP A 67 1.28 -7.19 -4.28
N ALA A 68 1.62 -7.15 -5.59
CA ALA A 68 2.46 -8.17 -6.19
C ALA A 68 3.85 -8.24 -5.55
N TYR A 69 4.47 -7.11 -5.28
CA TYR A 69 5.83 -7.07 -4.73
C TYR A 69 5.87 -7.57 -3.28
N ALA A 70 4.93 -7.13 -2.44
CA ALA A 70 4.83 -7.63 -1.07
C ALA A 70 4.57 -9.15 -1.03
N ARG A 71 3.83 -9.69 -2.01
CA ARG A 71 3.62 -11.14 -2.14
C ARG A 71 4.90 -11.85 -2.56
N LEU A 72 5.66 -11.30 -3.51
CA LEU A 72 6.94 -11.88 -3.95
C LEU A 72 7.99 -11.85 -2.82
N ASP A 73 8.07 -10.74 -2.08
CA ASP A 73 8.95 -10.60 -0.92
C ASP A 73 8.66 -11.64 0.16
N ALA A 74 7.37 -11.97 0.36
CA ALA A 74 6.95 -12.97 1.33
C ALA A 74 7.19 -14.42 0.88
N LEU A 75 7.18 -14.68 -0.44
CA LEU A 75 7.31 -16.04 -1.00
C LEU A 75 8.76 -16.46 -1.18
N PHE A 76 9.61 -15.55 -1.69
CA PHE A 76 10.99 -15.89 -1.99
C PHE A 76 11.91 -15.86 -0.77
N ASP A 77 12.87 -16.77 -0.73
CA ASP A 77 13.87 -16.85 0.32
C ASP A 77 14.60 -15.50 0.49
N HIS A 78 14.48 -14.92 1.68
CA HIS A 78 15.04 -13.60 2.03
C HIS A 78 14.55 -12.45 1.14
N GLY A 79 13.39 -12.59 0.47
CA GLY A 79 12.88 -11.59 -0.45
C GLY A 79 13.76 -11.37 -1.70
N LYS A 80 14.58 -12.37 -2.08
CA LYS A 80 15.54 -12.26 -3.19
C LYS A 80 14.99 -12.91 -4.46
N TYR A 81 14.63 -12.09 -5.44
CA TYR A 81 14.17 -12.53 -6.75
C TYR A 81 14.67 -11.59 -7.85
N LYS A 82 14.56 -12.06 -9.09
CA LYS A 82 14.76 -11.26 -10.30
C LYS A 82 13.44 -11.18 -11.04
N GLU A 83 13.03 -9.98 -11.41
CA GLU A 83 11.85 -9.76 -12.23
C GLU A 83 12.17 -9.95 -13.72
N TYR A 84 11.21 -10.50 -14.47
CA TYR A 84 11.32 -10.75 -15.90
C TYR A 84 10.20 -10.05 -16.67
N TYR A 85 10.49 -9.74 -17.94
CA TYR A 85 9.51 -9.15 -18.86
C TYR A 85 8.93 -7.81 -18.41
N THR A 86 9.70 -7.02 -17.68
CA THR A 86 9.30 -5.72 -17.12
C THR A 86 8.95 -4.68 -18.18
N SER A 87 9.58 -4.77 -19.37
CA SER A 87 9.38 -3.84 -20.49
C SER A 87 8.13 -4.15 -21.32
N MET A 88 7.45 -5.27 -21.08
CA MET A 88 6.25 -5.62 -21.85
C MET A 88 5.07 -4.77 -21.39
N LYS A 89 4.49 -4.03 -22.34
CA LYS A 89 3.36 -3.13 -22.13
C LYS A 89 2.15 -3.55 -22.95
N SER A 90 0.96 -3.44 -22.34
CA SER A 90 -0.29 -3.52 -23.06
C SER A 90 -0.42 -2.36 -24.04
N GLY A 91 -0.85 -2.64 -25.27
CA GLY A 91 -1.13 -1.65 -26.31
C GLY A 91 -2.63 -1.58 -26.61
N ASN A 92 -2.98 -0.68 -27.54
CA ASN A 92 -4.36 -0.52 -28.02
C ASN A 92 -4.45 -0.86 -29.52
N PRO A 93 -4.27 -2.14 -29.93
CA PRO A 93 -4.25 -2.50 -31.35
C PRO A 93 -5.59 -2.31 -32.06
N LEU A 94 -6.69 -2.20 -31.31
CA LEU A 94 -8.02 -1.98 -31.84
C LEU A 94 -8.44 -0.51 -31.88
N GLY A 95 -7.58 0.41 -31.41
CA GLY A 95 -7.88 1.84 -31.35
C GLY A 95 -9.10 2.17 -30.47
N PHE A 96 -9.29 1.42 -29.36
CA PHE A 96 -10.45 1.63 -28.50
C PHE A 96 -10.37 3.01 -27.80
N PRO A 97 -11.40 3.84 -27.92
CA PRO A 97 -11.38 5.19 -27.39
C PRO A 97 -11.16 5.23 -25.86
N GLY A 98 -10.24 6.09 -25.39
CA GLY A 98 -9.95 6.26 -23.96
C GLY A 98 -9.18 5.12 -23.31
N TYR A 99 -8.76 4.08 -24.06
CA TYR A 99 -8.04 2.94 -23.48
C TYR A 99 -6.58 3.30 -23.14
N GLU A 100 -5.92 4.09 -23.97
CA GLU A 100 -4.54 4.54 -23.74
C GLU A 100 -4.44 5.41 -22.49
N GLU A 101 -5.33 6.39 -22.35
CA GLU A 101 -5.41 7.23 -21.15
C GLU A 101 -5.66 6.41 -19.89
N LYS A 102 -6.47 5.36 -20.02
CA LYS A 102 -6.73 4.43 -18.93
C LYS A 102 -5.48 3.63 -18.55
N LEU A 103 -4.72 3.13 -19.53
CA LEU A 103 -3.45 2.43 -19.29
C LEU A 103 -2.45 3.33 -18.58
N GLU A 104 -2.21 4.54 -19.09
CA GLU A 104 -1.30 5.53 -18.50
C GLU A 104 -1.69 5.86 -17.04
N LYS A 105 -2.97 6.02 -16.76
CA LYS A 105 -3.47 6.25 -15.40
C LYS A 105 -3.14 5.11 -14.45
N TYR A 106 -3.29 3.84 -14.90
CA TYR A 106 -2.96 2.69 -14.08
C TYR A 106 -1.46 2.51 -13.93
N GLU A 107 -0.66 2.73 -14.98
CA GLU A 107 0.80 2.75 -14.91
C GLU A 107 1.28 3.79 -13.88
N TYR A 108 0.79 5.01 -13.96
CA TYR A 108 1.15 6.07 -13.00
C TYR A 108 0.77 5.72 -11.56
N LYS A 109 -0.42 5.14 -11.35
CA LYS A 109 -0.92 4.81 -10.02
C LYS A 109 -0.22 3.62 -9.38
N THR A 110 0.18 2.62 -10.17
CA THR A 110 0.68 1.33 -9.67
C THR A 110 2.17 1.14 -9.87
N GLY A 111 2.78 1.86 -10.79
CA GLY A 111 4.15 1.63 -11.26
C GLY A 111 4.30 0.37 -12.12
N LEU A 112 3.19 -0.30 -12.47
CA LEU A 112 3.17 -1.52 -13.27
C LEU A 112 2.81 -1.21 -14.72
N HIS A 113 3.44 -1.88 -15.68
CA HIS A 113 3.09 -1.78 -17.10
C HIS A 113 1.98 -2.75 -17.54
N ASP A 114 1.66 -3.71 -16.69
CA ASP A 114 0.61 -4.71 -16.89
C ASP A 114 0.20 -5.33 -15.54
N GLY A 115 -0.97 -5.97 -15.47
CA GLY A 115 -1.48 -6.61 -14.26
C GLY A 115 -0.71 -7.85 -13.81
N VAL A 116 0.31 -8.29 -14.56
CA VAL A 116 1.09 -9.50 -14.27
C VAL A 116 2.57 -9.15 -14.02
N VAL A 117 3.09 -9.63 -12.90
CA VAL A 117 4.50 -9.58 -12.53
C VAL A 117 5.06 -11.00 -12.55
N VAL A 118 6.15 -11.22 -13.28
CA VAL A 118 6.86 -12.50 -13.36
C VAL A 118 8.19 -12.36 -12.64
N ALA A 119 8.46 -13.24 -11.68
CA ALA A 119 9.70 -13.25 -10.93
C ALA A 119 10.28 -14.65 -10.78
N GLY A 120 11.58 -14.74 -10.78
CA GLY A 120 12.31 -15.98 -10.52
C GLY A 120 13.29 -15.84 -9.37
N GLY A 121 13.31 -16.82 -8.49
CA GLY A 121 14.13 -16.85 -7.30
C GLY A 121 14.21 -18.25 -6.70
N ARG A 122 14.36 -18.30 -5.38
CA ARG A 122 14.33 -19.56 -4.65
C ARG A 122 13.23 -19.54 -3.59
N ILE A 123 12.52 -20.67 -3.48
CA ILE A 123 11.57 -20.93 -2.39
C ILE A 123 12.02 -22.23 -1.74
N ASN A 124 12.36 -22.22 -0.47
CA ASN A 124 12.97 -23.34 0.24
C ASN A 124 14.20 -23.91 -0.51
N HIS A 125 15.07 -23.02 -0.97
CA HIS A 125 16.29 -23.30 -1.75
C HIS A 125 16.05 -23.88 -3.17
N MET A 126 14.82 -24.16 -3.58
CA MET A 126 14.48 -24.63 -4.92
C MET A 126 14.29 -23.45 -5.88
N ARG A 127 14.84 -23.55 -7.10
CA ARG A 127 14.60 -22.56 -8.16
C ARG A 127 13.14 -22.59 -8.54
N THR A 128 12.52 -21.44 -8.53
CA THR A 128 11.08 -21.31 -8.77
C THR A 128 10.79 -20.07 -9.59
N ILE A 129 9.89 -20.18 -10.55
CA ILE A 129 9.28 -19.06 -11.25
C ILE A 129 7.90 -18.82 -10.65
N VAL A 130 7.63 -17.59 -10.28
CA VAL A 130 6.35 -17.15 -9.70
C VAL A 130 5.73 -16.11 -10.60
N VAL A 131 4.45 -16.25 -10.88
CA VAL A 131 3.64 -15.29 -11.61
C VAL A 131 2.58 -14.76 -10.67
N VAL A 132 2.56 -13.45 -10.46
CA VAL A 132 1.62 -12.78 -9.56
C VAL A 132 0.74 -11.83 -10.37
N MET A 133 -0.57 -11.93 -10.20
CA MET A 133 -1.53 -11.00 -10.75
C MET A 133 -1.84 -9.91 -9.71
N ASP A 134 -1.65 -8.65 -10.06
CA ASP A 134 -1.89 -7.50 -9.18
C ASP A 134 -3.22 -6.82 -9.54
N HIS A 135 -4.18 -6.94 -8.66
CA HIS A 135 -5.53 -6.40 -8.85
C HIS A 135 -5.55 -4.86 -8.95
N ARG A 136 -4.50 -4.17 -8.49
CA ARG A 136 -4.40 -2.71 -8.58
C ARG A 136 -4.30 -2.22 -10.02
N PHE A 137 -3.74 -3.06 -10.93
CA PHE A 137 -3.72 -2.78 -12.36
C PHE A 137 -4.95 -3.40 -13.03
N MET A 138 -5.93 -2.60 -13.38
CA MET A 138 -7.16 -2.97 -14.09
C MET A 138 -7.85 -4.24 -13.54
N MET A 139 -7.87 -4.39 -12.21
CA MET A 139 -8.41 -5.55 -11.48
C MET A 139 -7.79 -6.90 -11.89
N ALA A 140 -6.52 -6.88 -12.30
CA ALA A 140 -5.80 -8.05 -12.82
C ALA A 140 -6.48 -8.70 -14.04
N SER A 141 -7.14 -7.90 -14.88
CA SER A 141 -7.76 -8.41 -16.10
C SER A 141 -6.69 -8.98 -17.04
N MET A 142 -7.00 -10.13 -17.65
CA MET A 142 -6.07 -10.83 -18.53
C MET A 142 -6.21 -10.30 -19.96
N GLY A 143 -5.16 -9.61 -20.43
CA GLY A 143 -5.00 -9.17 -21.82
C GLY A 143 -3.94 -9.98 -22.55
N SER A 144 -3.58 -9.58 -23.77
CA SER A 144 -2.57 -10.24 -24.59
C SER A 144 -1.20 -10.27 -23.92
N VAL A 145 -0.77 -9.14 -23.30
CA VAL A 145 0.51 -9.05 -22.61
C VAL A 145 0.54 -9.91 -21.35
N ALA A 146 -0.55 -9.91 -20.57
CA ALA A 146 -0.67 -10.78 -19.41
C ALA A 146 -0.54 -12.26 -19.81
N GLY A 147 -1.25 -12.67 -20.85
CA GLY A 147 -1.15 -14.03 -21.40
C GLY A 147 0.25 -14.39 -21.87
N GLU A 148 0.90 -13.51 -22.61
CA GLU A 148 2.26 -13.72 -23.12
C GLU A 148 3.29 -13.82 -21.97
N LYS A 149 3.21 -12.96 -20.95
CA LYS A 149 4.07 -13.05 -19.76
C LYS A 149 3.91 -14.39 -19.05
N ILE A 150 2.67 -14.86 -18.88
CA ILE A 150 2.36 -16.14 -18.23
C ILE A 150 2.95 -17.30 -19.06
N THR A 151 2.74 -17.31 -20.37
CA THR A 151 3.25 -18.34 -21.27
C THR A 151 4.77 -18.44 -21.21
N ARG A 152 5.47 -17.30 -21.35
CA ARG A 152 6.94 -17.24 -21.22
C ARG A 152 7.45 -17.66 -19.85
N ALA A 153 6.70 -17.37 -18.80
CA ALA A 153 7.06 -17.81 -17.46
C ALA A 153 7.00 -19.34 -17.32
N ILE A 154 5.98 -19.98 -17.92
CA ILE A 154 5.85 -21.44 -17.96
C ILE A 154 6.97 -22.06 -18.78
N GLU A 155 7.25 -21.54 -19.98
CA GLU A 155 8.34 -22.00 -20.83
C GLU A 155 9.72 -21.87 -20.15
N MET A 156 9.94 -20.82 -19.37
CA MET A 156 11.19 -20.62 -18.62
C MET A 156 11.31 -21.58 -17.42
N ALA A 157 10.20 -22.07 -16.89
CA ALA A 157 10.18 -22.96 -15.72
C ALA A 157 10.36 -24.45 -16.10
N THR A 158 10.18 -24.81 -17.37
CA THR A 158 10.37 -26.16 -17.92
C THR A 158 11.76 -26.39 -18.43
#